data_68ad227d00997d65fa6506e69a0fda9a
#
_entry.id   68ad227d00997d65fa6506e69a0fda9a
#
_cell.length_a   1.000
_cell.length_b   1.000
_cell.length_c   1.000
_cell.angle_alpha   90.00
_cell.angle_beta   90.00
_cell.angle_gamma   90.00
#
_symmetry.space_group_name_H-M   'P 1'
#
loop_
_entity.id
_entity.type
_entity.pdbx_description
1 polymer ?
#
loop_
_entity_poly.entity_id
_entity_poly.type
_entity_poly.pdbx_seq_one_letter_code
_entity_poly.pdbx_strand_id
1 'polypeptide(L)'
;MIGRILVPLDGSKLSEEVLPLAESLARQLGAEVCFLRVVDEERPKTGLAATSWESGLPTVSKKQEEEATSYLGQLAESWRGKGIRATSEVVAGLAGTAIVAYAHSQKIDMIAMCTHGRSGLGRLVFGSVADDVLRRVGIPVLLFKPEHVVSELKDKPAA
;
A
#
# COMPACT_ATOMS: atom_id res chain seq x y z
N MET A 1 -1.67 -22.14 -6.58
CA MET A 1 -0.49 -21.55 -7.27
C MET A 1 -0.62 -20.04 -7.13
N ILE A 2 0.41 -19.32 -6.69
CA ILE A 2 0.38 -17.86 -6.57
C ILE A 2 0.68 -17.26 -7.95
N GLY A 3 -0.34 -16.71 -8.59
CA GLY A 3 -0.26 -16.11 -9.92
C GLY A 3 -0.28 -14.57 -9.89
N ARG A 4 -0.83 -13.95 -8.82
CA ARG A 4 -0.96 -12.50 -8.69
C ARG A 4 -0.58 -12.04 -7.28
N ILE A 5 0.36 -11.12 -7.21
CA ILE A 5 0.88 -10.52 -5.96
C ILE A 5 0.48 -9.06 -5.92
N LEU A 6 -0.24 -8.63 -4.88
CA LEU A 6 -0.55 -7.24 -4.62
C LEU A 6 0.54 -6.60 -3.77
N VAL A 7 1.04 -5.45 -4.19
CA VAL A 7 2.03 -4.66 -3.45
C VAL A 7 1.46 -3.26 -3.19
N PRO A 8 0.84 -3.05 -2.03
CA PRO A 8 0.38 -1.73 -1.62
C PRO A 8 1.57 -0.82 -1.27
N LEU A 9 1.59 0.39 -1.82
CA LEU A 9 2.62 1.40 -1.61
C LEU A 9 1.99 2.73 -1.21
N ASP A 10 2.53 3.38 -0.20
CA ASP A 10 2.07 4.69 0.25
C ASP A 10 2.93 5.86 -0.26
N GLY A 11 3.88 5.58 -1.17
CA GLY A 11 4.83 6.53 -1.73
C GLY A 11 5.97 6.91 -0.78
N SER A 12 6.06 6.28 0.38
CA SER A 12 7.22 6.41 1.26
C SER A 12 8.34 5.45 0.86
N LYS A 13 9.59 5.84 1.10
CA LYS A 13 10.74 4.95 0.93
C LYS A 13 10.61 3.68 1.77
N LEU A 14 9.97 3.80 2.92
CA LEU A 14 9.74 2.70 3.83
C LEU A 14 8.84 1.61 3.22
N SER A 15 7.76 2.02 2.53
CA SER A 15 6.89 1.06 1.84
C SER A 15 7.59 0.39 0.66
N GLU A 16 8.58 1.04 0.06
CA GLU A 16 9.35 0.50 -1.07
C GLU A 16 10.36 -0.58 -0.66
N GLU A 17 10.69 -0.70 0.62
CA GLU A 17 11.65 -1.71 1.09
C GLU A 17 11.17 -3.16 0.86
N VAL A 18 9.90 -3.38 0.61
CA VAL A 18 9.36 -4.69 0.21
C VAL A 18 9.67 -5.03 -1.27
N LEU A 19 9.98 -4.03 -2.10
CA LEU A 19 10.09 -4.21 -3.56
C LEU A 19 11.14 -5.24 -3.97
N PRO A 20 12.36 -5.28 -3.41
CA PRO A 20 13.34 -6.30 -3.79
C PRO A 20 12.86 -7.72 -3.51
N LEU A 21 12.15 -7.92 -2.40
CA LEU A 21 11.58 -9.22 -2.05
C LEU A 21 10.40 -9.57 -2.97
N ALA A 22 9.51 -8.63 -3.24
CA ALA A 22 8.40 -8.82 -4.16
C ALA A 22 8.89 -9.13 -5.59
N GLU A 23 9.97 -8.48 -6.05
CA GLU A 23 10.61 -8.77 -7.33
C GLU A 23 11.13 -10.20 -7.40
N SER A 24 11.85 -10.64 -6.35
CA SER A 24 12.38 -12.01 -6.26
C SER A 24 11.25 -13.04 -6.30
N LEU A 25 10.19 -12.84 -5.53
CA LEU A 25 9.03 -13.72 -5.51
C LEU A 25 8.32 -13.78 -6.86
N ALA A 26 8.08 -12.62 -7.49
CA ALA A 26 7.43 -12.56 -8.79
C ALA A 26 8.20 -13.33 -9.86
N ARG A 27 9.53 -13.21 -9.87
CA ARG A 27 10.38 -13.98 -10.80
C ARG A 27 10.33 -15.48 -10.53
N GLN A 28 10.45 -15.90 -9.28
CA GLN A 28 10.48 -17.33 -8.92
C GLN A 28 9.14 -18.02 -9.18
N LEU A 29 8.04 -17.31 -8.95
CA LEU A 29 6.69 -17.85 -9.09
C LEU A 29 6.10 -17.64 -10.49
N GLY A 30 6.73 -16.83 -11.34
CA GLY A 30 6.16 -16.38 -12.61
C GLY A 30 4.88 -15.54 -12.42
N ALA A 31 4.76 -14.88 -11.26
CA ALA A 31 3.57 -14.15 -10.89
C ALA A 31 3.51 -12.75 -11.52
N GLU A 32 2.31 -12.25 -11.73
CA GLU A 32 2.03 -10.85 -12.03
C GLU A 32 2.05 -10.03 -10.75
N VAL A 33 2.62 -8.81 -10.79
CA VAL A 33 2.60 -7.88 -9.67
C VAL A 33 1.63 -6.75 -9.94
N CYS A 34 0.75 -6.50 -8.97
CA CYS A 34 -0.19 -5.39 -9.00
C CYS A 34 0.25 -4.35 -7.96
N PHE A 35 0.75 -3.20 -8.39
CA PHE A 35 1.04 -2.07 -7.49
C PHE A 35 -0.24 -1.32 -7.20
N LEU A 36 -0.50 -1.03 -5.93
CA LEU A 36 -1.69 -0.30 -5.49
C LEU A 36 -1.30 0.90 -4.64
N ARG A 37 -1.86 2.04 -4.96
CA ARG A 37 -1.84 3.23 -4.11
C ARG A 37 -3.25 3.55 -3.66
N VAL A 38 -3.46 3.68 -2.37
CA VAL A 38 -4.69 4.25 -1.83
C VAL A 38 -4.44 5.72 -1.51
N VAL A 39 -5.29 6.59 -2.04
CA VAL A 39 -5.27 8.02 -1.74
C VAL A 39 -6.43 8.35 -0.82
N ASP A 40 -6.16 9.22 0.16
CA ASP A 40 -7.19 9.63 1.12
C ASP A 40 -8.26 10.48 0.43
N GLU A 41 -9.51 10.23 0.75
CA GLU A 41 -10.60 11.12 0.39
C GLU A 41 -10.54 12.37 1.28
N GLU A 42 -10.37 13.54 0.68
CA GLU A 42 -10.49 14.80 1.42
C GLU A 42 -11.94 15.00 1.82
N ARG A 43 -12.23 14.84 3.10
CA ARG A 43 -13.52 15.29 3.64
C ARG A 43 -13.51 16.81 3.67
N PRO A 44 -14.56 17.47 3.20
CA PRO A 44 -14.68 18.91 3.35
C PRO A 44 -14.51 19.26 4.83
N LYS A 45 -13.54 20.14 5.15
CA LYS A 45 -13.44 20.68 6.49
C LYS A 45 -14.73 21.44 6.75
N THR A 46 -15.59 20.91 7.61
CA THR A 46 -16.81 21.57 8.08
C THR A 46 -16.42 22.77 8.94
N GLY A 47 -16.08 23.87 8.29
CA GLY A 47 -16.04 25.19 8.90
C GLY A 47 -17.34 25.88 8.64
N LEU A 48 -17.80 26.74 9.56
CA LEU A 48 -19.08 27.47 9.61
C LEU A 48 -19.49 28.29 8.36
N ALA A 49 -18.96 28.04 7.18
CA ALA A 49 -19.18 28.82 5.97
C ALA A 49 -19.71 27.99 4.77
N ALA A 50 -20.10 26.74 4.96
CA ALA A 50 -20.67 25.94 3.85
C ALA A 50 -22.19 26.13 3.79
N THR A 51 -22.64 27.22 3.19
CA THR A 51 -24.05 27.46 2.85
C THR A 51 -24.44 26.96 1.46
N SER A 52 -23.66 26.07 0.87
CA SER A 52 -24.01 25.45 -0.41
C SER A 52 -24.05 23.93 -0.29
N TRP A 53 -25.21 23.37 -0.49
CA TRP A 53 -25.58 21.96 -0.55
C TRP A 53 -24.85 21.17 -1.67
N GLU A 54 -24.03 21.81 -2.48
CA GLU A 54 -23.30 21.22 -3.61
C GLU A 54 -21.91 20.64 -3.25
N SER A 55 -21.43 20.77 -2.01
CA SER A 55 -20.03 20.47 -1.66
C SER A 55 -19.84 19.26 -0.76
N GLY A 56 -20.77 18.32 -0.74
CA GLY A 56 -20.78 17.21 0.23
C GLY A 56 -20.14 15.89 -0.23
N LEU A 57 -19.64 15.79 -1.45
CA LEU A 57 -19.00 14.56 -1.92
C LEU A 57 -17.51 14.58 -1.56
N PRO A 58 -16.98 13.47 -1.01
CA PRO A 58 -15.55 13.33 -0.80
C PRO A 58 -14.83 13.51 -2.14
N THR A 59 -13.89 14.43 -2.20
CA THR A 59 -13.08 14.67 -3.39
C THR A 59 -11.64 14.25 -3.12
N VAL A 60 -11.08 13.44 -3.99
CA VAL A 60 -9.64 13.20 -4.04
C VAL A 60 -8.99 14.42 -4.69
N SER A 61 -7.89 14.90 -4.11
CA SER A 61 -7.09 15.92 -4.77
C SER A 61 -6.57 15.36 -6.11
N LYS A 62 -6.99 15.95 -7.23
CA LYS A 62 -6.52 15.55 -8.57
C LYS A 62 -5.01 15.48 -8.64
N LYS A 63 -4.32 16.39 -7.97
CA LYS A 63 -2.87 16.41 -7.91
C LYS A 63 -2.31 15.16 -7.24
N GLN A 64 -2.87 14.73 -6.12
CA GLN A 64 -2.43 13.51 -5.42
C GLN A 64 -2.66 12.26 -6.26
N GLU A 65 -3.79 12.20 -6.97
CA GLU A 65 -4.11 11.09 -7.86
C GLU A 65 -3.16 11.04 -9.06
N GLU A 66 -2.88 12.18 -9.70
CA GLU A 66 -1.94 12.30 -10.81
C GLU A 66 -0.50 11.91 -10.40
N GLU A 67 -0.04 12.41 -9.25
CA GLU A 67 1.27 12.07 -8.68
C GLU A 67 1.36 10.56 -8.38
N ALA A 68 0.34 9.99 -7.76
CA ALA A 68 0.28 8.56 -7.44
C ALA A 68 0.26 7.70 -8.71
N THR A 69 -0.53 8.09 -9.71
CA THR A 69 -0.63 7.38 -11.00
C THR A 69 0.70 7.41 -11.75
N SER A 70 1.34 8.58 -11.80
CA SER A 70 2.65 8.73 -12.45
C SER A 70 3.72 7.87 -11.77
N TYR A 71 3.78 7.92 -10.43
CA TYR A 71 4.73 7.14 -9.64
C TYR A 71 4.57 5.63 -9.84
N LEU A 72 3.36 5.11 -9.67
CA LEU A 72 3.13 3.67 -9.84
C LEU A 72 3.28 3.22 -11.30
N GLY A 73 2.90 4.07 -12.25
CA GLY A 73 3.05 3.80 -13.68
C GLY A 73 4.51 3.60 -14.06
N GLN A 74 5.40 4.48 -13.60
CA GLN A 74 6.86 4.37 -13.82
C GLN A 74 7.43 3.10 -13.17
N LEU A 75 6.97 2.76 -11.96
CA LEU A 75 7.40 1.54 -11.28
C LEU A 75 6.98 0.29 -12.04
N ALA A 76 5.72 0.22 -12.46
CA ALA A 76 5.21 -0.91 -13.25
C ALA A 76 5.94 -1.03 -14.60
N GLU A 77 6.22 0.07 -15.27
CA GLU A 77 6.97 0.07 -16.52
C GLU A 77 8.41 -0.42 -16.33
N SER A 78 9.08 0.05 -15.28
CA SER A 78 10.41 -0.44 -14.90
C SER A 78 10.43 -1.96 -14.71
N TRP A 79 9.41 -2.53 -14.06
CA TRP A 79 9.34 -3.97 -13.83
C TRP A 79 9.01 -4.75 -15.11
N ARG A 80 8.15 -4.21 -15.97
CA ARG A 80 7.91 -4.78 -17.30
C ARG A 80 9.20 -4.81 -18.15
N GLY A 81 10.01 -3.76 -18.08
CA GLY A 81 11.33 -3.71 -18.70
C GLY A 81 12.30 -4.78 -18.20
N LYS A 82 12.10 -5.28 -16.97
CA LYS A 82 12.85 -6.40 -16.38
C LYS A 82 12.23 -7.78 -16.68
N GLY A 83 11.18 -7.84 -17.51
CA GLY A 83 10.49 -9.08 -17.87
C GLY A 83 9.48 -9.58 -16.83
N ILE A 84 9.06 -8.74 -15.88
CA ILE A 84 8.02 -9.07 -14.89
C ILE A 84 6.70 -8.45 -15.35
N ARG A 85 5.63 -9.24 -15.35
CA ARG A 85 4.30 -8.70 -15.61
C ARG A 85 3.89 -7.80 -14.44
N ALA A 86 3.63 -6.53 -14.72
CA ALA A 86 3.30 -5.55 -13.69
C ALA A 86 2.18 -4.61 -14.15
N THR A 87 1.24 -4.37 -13.26
CA THR A 87 0.15 -3.41 -13.39
C THR A 87 0.15 -2.42 -12.23
N SER A 88 -0.53 -1.32 -12.39
CA SER A 88 -0.65 -0.29 -11.34
C SER A 88 -2.06 0.28 -11.29
N GLU A 89 -2.53 0.57 -10.09
CA GLU A 89 -3.86 1.14 -9.85
C GLU A 89 -3.80 2.14 -8.70
N VAL A 90 -4.58 3.20 -8.80
CA VAL A 90 -4.80 4.17 -7.73
C VAL A 90 -6.27 4.14 -7.37
N VAL A 91 -6.57 3.98 -6.10
CA VAL A 91 -7.94 3.94 -5.58
C VAL A 91 -8.10 4.94 -4.44
N ALA A 92 -9.29 5.46 -4.27
CA ALA A 92 -9.62 6.36 -3.17
C ALA A 92 -10.23 5.59 -2.00
N GLY A 93 -10.01 6.06 -0.77
CA GLY A 93 -10.68 5.54 0.42
C GLY A 93 -9.76 5.30 1.61
N LEU A 94 -10.26 4.52 2.57
CA LEU A 94 -9.48 4.08 3.73
C LEU A 94 -8.54 2.96 3.33
N ALA A 95 -7.24 3.13 3.56
CA ALA A 95 -6.18 2.27 3.05
C ALA A 95 -6.42 0.77 3.30
N GLY A 96 -6.65 0.34 4.54
CA GLY A 96 -6.87 -1.08 4.84
C GLY A 96 -8.11 -1.65 4.15
N THR A 97 -9.22 -0.91 4.16
CA THR A 97 -10.47 -1.32 3.50
C THR A 97 -10.31 -1.41 1.98
N ALA A 98 -9.69 -0.41 1.36
CA ALA A 98 -9.49 -0.37 -0.08
C ALA A 98 -8.55 -1.49 -0.56
N ILE A 99 -7.47 -1.77 0.18
CA ILE A 99 -6.55 -2.88 -0.11
C ILE A 99 -7.29 -4.23 -0.09
N VAL A 100 -8.08 -4.48 0.96
CA VAL A 100 -8.85 -5.73 1.10
C VAL A 100 -9.87 -5.86 -0.04
N ALA A 101 -10.64 -4.81 -0.32
CA ALA A 101 -11.62 -4.81 -1.40
C ALA A 101 -10.97 -5.05 -2.77
N TYR A 102 -9.85 -4.40 -3.04
CA TYR A 102 -9.08 -4.58 -4.27
C TYR A 102 -8.56 -6.03 -4.40
N ALA A 103 -7.98 -6.56 -3.34
CA ALA A 103 -7.46 -7.92 -3.33
C ALA A 103 -8.54 -8.96 -3.71
N HIS A 104 -9.74 -8.82 -3.17
CA HIS A 104 -10.86 -9.70 -3.49
C HIS A 104 -11.37 -9.50 -4.93
N SER A 105 -11.61 -8.24 -5.34
CA SER A 105 -12.15 -7.93 -6.67
C SER A 105 -11.22 -8.35 -7.81
N GLN A 106 -9.92 -8.23 -7.61
CA GLN A 106 -8.88 -8.56 -8.58
C GLN A 106 -8.35 -9.99 -8.46
N LYS A 107 -8.93 -10.81 -7.57
CA LYS A 107 -8.51 -12.20 -7.33
C LYS A 107 -7.01 -12.31 -7.06
N ILE A 108 -6.53 -11.51 -6.13
CA ILE A 108 -5.14 -11.53 -5.68
C ILE A 108 -4.89 -12.81 -4.87
N ASP A 109 -3.77 -13.46 -5.11
CA ASP A 109 -3.40 -14.69 -4.41
C ASP A 109 -2.55 -14.42 -3.16
N MET A 110 -1.80 -13.31 -3.14
CA MET A 110 -0.95 -12.93 -2.02
C MET A 110 -0.76 -11.41 -1.96
N ILE A 111 -0.67 -10.87 -0.75
CA ILE A 111 -0.24 -9.47 -0.53
C ILE A 111 1.21 -9.48 -0.02
N ALA A 112 2.05 -8.60 -0.54
CA ALA A 112 3.38 -8.30 -0.01
C ALA A 112 3.46 -6.83 0.37
N MET A 113 3.67 -6.51 1.65
CA MET A 113 3.68 -5.14 2.14
C MET A 113 4.65 -4.95 3.31
N CYS A 114 5.07 -3.71 3.56
CA CYS A 114 5.81 -3.38 4.76
C CYS A 114 4.90 -3.32 5.99
N THR A 115 5.45 -3.65 7.15
CA THR A 115 4.73 -3.57 8.44
C THR A 115 4.40 -2.14 8.84
N HIS A 116 5.17 -1.14 8.34
CA HIS A 116 5.01 0.28 8.64
C HIS A 116 5.00 1.10 7.35
N GLY A 117 4.21 2.15 7.33
CA GLY A 117 4.20 3.16 6.28
C GLY A 117 4.67 4.52 6.83
N ARG A 118 4.09 5.61 6.31
CA ARG A 118 4.43 7.00 6.65
C ARG A 118 4.42 7.34 8.15
N SER A 119 3.63 6.64 8.95
CA SER A 119 3.46 6.93 10.38
C SER A 119 4.41 6.15 11.29
N GLY A 120 5.50 5.61 10.77
CA GLY A 120 6.48 4.69 11.40
C GLY A 120 6.96 5.00 12.80
N LEU A 121 6.07 5.26 13.75
CA LEU A 121 6.39 5.59 15.13
C LEU A 121 5.84 4.57 16.13
N GLY A 122 6.76 3.85 16.73
CA GLY A 122 6.77 3.42 18.12
C GLY A 122 5.72 2.41 18.60
N ARG A 123 6.14 1.36 19.23
CA ARG A 123 5.45 0.41 20.13
C ARG A 123 4.48 -0.62 19.54
N LEU A 124 3.97 -0.48 18.33
CA LEU A 124 3.16 -1.52 17.70
C LEU A 124 4.03 -2.35 16.76
N VAL A 125 3.93 -3.64 16.87
CA VAL A 125 4.70 -4.60 16.04
C VAL A 125 4.31 -4.47 14.56
N PHE A 126 3.10 -3.95 14.27
CA PHE A 126 2.59 -3.73 12.91
C PHE A 126 1.93 -2.35 12.80
N GLY A 127 2.04 -1.72 11.63
CA GLY A 127 1.30 -0.49 11.32
C GLY A 127 -0.21 -0.75 11.23
N SER A 128 -1.01 0.29 11.46
CA SER A 128 -2.48 0.18 11.49
C SER A 128 -3.07 -0.41 10.20
N VAL A 129 -2.51 -0.05 9.04
CA VAL A 129 -2.96 -0.58 7.74
C VAL A 129 -2.59 -2.06 7.59
N ALA A 130 -1.37 -2.44 7.96
CA ALA A 130 -0.93 -3.83 7.89
C ALA A 130 -1.74 -4.74 8.84
N ASP A 131 -2.03 -4.28 10.04
CA ASP A 131 -2.87 -5.01 11.00
C ASP A 131 -4.31 -5.17 10.49
N ASP A 132 -4.90 -4.11 9.93
CA ASP A 132 -6.26 -4.15 9.36
C ASP A 132 -6.36 -5.12 8.17
N VAL A 133 -5.38 -5.07 7.26
CA VAL A 133 -5.30 -5.99 6.11
C VAL A 133 -5.15 -7.42 6.58
N LEU A 134 -4.21 -7.69 7.51
CA LEU A 134 -3.94 -9.04 8.01
C LEU A 134 -5.16 -9.69 8.66
N ARG A 135 -5.97 -8.90 9.38
CA ARG A 135 -7.19 -9.40 10.05
C ARG A 135 -8.32 -9.73 9.09
N ARG A 136 -8.38 -9.09 7.92
CA ARG A 136 -9.59 -9.07 7.10
C ARG A 136 -9.45 -9.73 5.74
N VAL A 137 -8.22 -9.89 5.21
CA VAL A 137 -8.07 -10.23 3.80
C VAL A 137 -8.33 -11.70 3.46
N GLY A 138 -8.03 -12.63 4.37
CA GLY A 138 -8.29 -14.08 4.17
C GLY A 138 -7.41 -14.78 3.12
N ILE A 139 -6.35 -14.11 2.62
CA ILE A 139 -5.33 -14.67 1.74
C ILE A 139 -3.95 -14.50 2.36
N PRO A 140 -2.91 -15.21 1.92
CA PRO A 140 -1.54 -15.05 2.41
C PRO A 140 -1.07 -13.60 2.37
N VAL A 141 -0.48 -13.14 3.47
CA VAL A 141 0.12 -11.80 3.58
C VAL A 141 1.58 -11.96 4.00
N LEU A 142 2.48 -11.47 3.17
CA LEU A 142 3.89 -11.36 3.48
C LEU A 142 4.15 -9.97 4.04
N LEU A 143 4.54 -9.93 5.32
CA LEU A 143 4.90 -8.69 6.00
C LEU A 143 6.41 -8.53 6.04
N PHE A 144 6.92 -7.51 5.38
CA PHE A 144 8.32 -7.13 5.42
C PHE A 144 8.55 -6.10 6.53
N LYS A 145 9.48 -6.39 7.43
CA LYS A 145 9.88 -5.47 8.50
C LYS A 145 11.19 -4.79 8.12
N PRO A 146 11.19 -3.47 7.88
CA PRO A 146 12.39 -2.73 7.53
C PRO A 146 13.49 -2.81 8.61
N GLU A 147 14.76 -2.88 8.21
CA GLU A 147 15.90 -3.10 9.13
C GLU A 147 16.08 -1.97 10.15
N HIS A 148 15.84 -0.71 9.76
CA HIS A 148 15.95 0.42 10.69
C HIS A 148 14.92 0.38 11.84
N VAL A 149 13.75 -0.22 11.61
CA VAL A 149 12.76 -0.47 12.67
C VAL A 149 13.26 -1.57 13.63
N VAL A 150 14.09 -2.49 13.14
CA VAL A 150 14.70 -3.54 13.96
C VAL A 150 15.80 -2.98 14.86
N SER A 151 16.59 -2.02 14.39
CA SER A 151 17.67 -1.39 15.19
C SER A 151 17.11 -0.62 16.38
N GLU A 152 16.02 0.15 16.20
CA GLU A 152 15.38 0.90 17.29
C GLU A 152 14.81 0.00 18.41
N LEU A 153 14.49 -1.26 18.10
CA LEU A 153 14.02 -2.21 19.09
C LEU A 153 15.15 -2.89 19.87
N LYS A 154 16.36 -2.97 19.28
CA LYS A 154 17.53 -3.54 19.95
C LYS A 154 18.17 -2.59 20.97
N ASP A 155 18.01 -1.29 20.78
CA ASP A 155 18.60 -0.26 21.63
C ASP A 155 17.72 0.12 22.85
N LYS A 156 16.56 -0.53 23.02
CA LYS A 156 15.75 -0.35 24.23
C LYS A 156 16.17 -1.36 25.29
N PRO A 157 16.69 -0.89 26.46
CA PRO A 157 16.93 -1.77 27.58
C PRO A 157 15.60 -2.43 28.00
N ALA A 158 15.68 -3.73 28.27
CA ALA A 158 14.57 -4.47 28.86
C ALA A 158 14.17 -3.80 30.17
N ALA A 159 12.94 -3.35 30.24
CA ALA A 159 12.35 -2.82 31.48
C ALA A 159 12.02 -3.95 32.43
#